data_02eab56b664160587ff5fb66ee68e39b
#
_entry.id   02eab56b664160587ff5fb66ee68e39b
#
_cell.length_a   1.000
_cell.length_b   1.000
_cell.length_c   1.000
_cell.angle_alpha   90.00
_cell.angle_beta   90.00
_cell.angle_gamma   90.00
#
_symmetry.space_group_name_H-M   'P 1'
#
loop_
_entity.id
_entity.type
_entity.pdbx_description
1 polymer ?
#
loop_
_entity_poly.entity_id
_entity_poly.type
_entity_poly.pdbx_seq_one_letter_code
_entity_poly.pdbx_strand_id
1 'polypeptide(L)'
;MADKVTLEVFSDFVXPWCYLSTGRIEKLRNNYDLDVVYTQFPLHPETPAEGKPRNMSGPSRVDAMLAREGLPFTERKFSYNSRLAQEMAKWAKREGREDAFNDAVFRAYFVDAVNIGEPDVLLGLAEEAGLPAEEARRILSGRPFEQEVNDDWQRCYSLGVRAVPTYLAEGLAIVGAEPYDRLEQLVTEAGANRLAEPVND
;
A
#
# COMPACT_ATOMS: atom_id res chain seq x y z
N MET A 1 -2.21 26.27 14.51
CA MET A 1 -1.23 25.17 14.30
C MET A 1 -0.98 25.04 12.80
N ALA A 2 0.26 24.86 12.38
CA ALA A 2 0.54 24.61 10.96
C ALA A 2 -0.09 23.28 10.55
N ASP A 3 -0.66 23.24 9.34
CA ASP A 3 -1.24 22.01 8.82
C ASP A 3 -0.13 20.98 8.60
N LYS A 4 -0.45 19.72 8.87
CA LYS A 4 0.49 18.61 8.60
C LYS A 4 0.77 18.52 7.11
N VAL A 5 2.01 18.20 6.77
CA VAL A 5 2.35 17.89 5.38
C VAL A 5 1.65 16.58 4.99
N THR A 6 0.97 16.58 3.86
CA THR A 6 0.37 15.37 3.30
C THR A 6 1.40 14.68 2.40
N LEU A 7 1.72 13.43 2.73
CA LEU A 7 2.49 12.55 1.86
C LEU A 7 1.51 11.62 1.15
N GLU A 8 1.22 11.91 -0.12
CA GLU A 8 0.39 11.02 -0.94
C GLU A 8 1.27 9.91 -1.51
N VAL A 9 0.86 8.67 -1.29
CA VAL A 9 1.58 7.48 -1.73
C VAL A 9 0.71 6.72 -2.74
N PHE A 10 1.13 6.74 -4.00
CA PHE A 10 0.49 5.96 -5.07
C PHE A 10 1.02 4.54 -4.98
N SER A 11 0.14 3.57 -4.81
CA SER A 11 0.53 2.20 -4.46
C SER A 11 -0.45 1.17 -4.98
N ASP A 12 0.06 -0.06 -5.16
CA ASP A 12 -0.78 -1.23 -5.44
C ASP A 12 -0.24 -2.41 -4.60
N PHE A 13 -1.15 -3.20 -4.05
CA PHE A 13 -0.82 -4.34 -3.18
C PHE A 13 0.00 -5.44 -3.90
N VAL A 14 0.02 -5.44 -5.23
CA VAL A 14 0.79 -6.42 -5.99
C VAL A 14 2.18 -5.94 -6.44
N UNK A 15 2.91 -4.64 -6.19
CA UNK A 15 3.83 -4.23 -6.41
C UNK A 15 4.66 -4.50 -5.62
N PRO A 16 5.59 -5.34 -5.77
CA PRO A 16 6.64 -5.67 -4.79
C PRO A 16 7.50 -4.49 -4.34
N TRP A 17 7.69 -3.50 -5.18
CA TRP A 17 8.37 -2.26 -4.80
C TRP A 17 7.55 -1.44 -3.78
N CYS A 18 6.21 -1.57 -3.81
CA CYS A 18 5.34 -0.94 -2.80
C CYS A 18 5.51 -1.67 -1.45
N TYR A 19 5.55 -3.00 -1.48
CA TYR A 19 5.82 -3.80 -0.27
C TYR A 19 7.19 -3.44 0.33
N LEU A 20 8.22 -3.34 -0.51
CA LEU A 20 9.57 -2.94 -0.07
C LEU A 20 9.55 -1.59 0.66
N SER A 21 8.63 -0.70 0.28
CA SER A 21 8.59 0.67 0.80
C SER A 21 7.81 0.82 2.11
N THR A 22 7.08 -0.22 2.55
CA THR A 22 6.21 -0.11 3.75
C THR A 22 6.99 0.32 4.99
N GLY A 23 8.11 -0.33 5.28
CA GLY A 23 8.92 0.01 6.44
C GLY A 23 9.51 1.42 6.38
N ARG A 24 9.79 1.90 5.17
CA ARG A 24 10.31 3.28 4.99
C ARG A 24 9.23 4.31 5.28
N ILE A 25 7.99 4.06 4.85
CA ILE A 25 6.85 4.93 5.12
C ILE A 25 6.54 4.93 6.63
N GLU A 26 6.55 3.77 7.25
CA GLU A 26 6.37 3.65 8.70
C GLU A 26 7.44 4.47 9.45
N LYS A 27 8.70 4.35 9.04
CA LYS A 27 9.79 5.12 9.64
C LYS A 27 9.58 6.64 9.47
N LEU A 28 9.07 7.07 8.31
CA LEU A 28 8.74 8.50 8.10
C LEU A 28 7.65 8.96 9.08
N ARG A 29 6.57 8.19 9.24
CA ARG A 29 5.49 8.50 10.17
C ARG A 29 5.98 8.59 11.62
N ASN A 30 6.92 7.74 11.99
CA ASN A 30 7.48 7.74 13.34
C ASN A 30 8.41 8.94 13.61
N ASN A 31 8.99 9.51 12.55
CA ASN A 31 9.96 10.59 12.67
C ASN A 31 9.39 11.98 12.34
N TYR A 32 8.28 12.06 11.61
CA TYR A 32 7.76 13.33 11.10
C TYR A 32 6.25 13.44 11.32
N ASP A 33 5.78 14.65 11.56
CA ASP A 33 4.35 14.95 11.68
C ASP A 33 3.74 14.99 10.25
N LEU A 34 3.27 13.84 9.79
CA LEU A 34 2.77 13.63 8.43
C LEU A 34 1.35 13.10 8.42
N ASP A 35 0.58 13.53 7.43
CA ASP A 35 -0.66 12.85 7.04
C ASP A 35 -0.34 11.98 5.82
N VAL A 36 -0.26 10.65 6.01
CA VAL A 36 0.02 9.73 4.89
C VAL A 36 -1.29 9.27 4.28
N VAL A 37 -1.44 9.50 2.98
CA VAL A 37 -2.66 9.16 2.23
C VAL A 37 -2.31 8.20 1.10
N TYR A 38 -2.97 7.04 1.06
CA TYR A 38 -2.77 6.09 -0.03
C TYR A 38 -3.77 6.33 -1.16
N THR A 39 -3.24 6.47 -2.38
CA THR A 39 -4.01 6.53 -3.62
C THR A 39 -3.76 5.24 -4.38
N GLN A 40 -4.82 4.50 -4.64
CA GLN A 40 -4.73 3.17 -5.25
C GLN A 40 -4.35 3.27 -6.73
N PHE A 41 -3.44 2.41 -7.18
CA PHE A 41 -2.92 2.42 -8.56
C PHE A 41 -3.31 1.12 -9.27
N PRO A 42 -3.75 1.19 -10.56
CA PRO A 42 -4.11 -0.02 -11.31
C PRO A 42 -2.90 -0.65 -11.99
N LEU A 43 -2.06 -1.37 -11.24
CA LEU A 43 -0.84 -1.96 -11.83
C LEU A 43 -1.18 -3.06 -12.85
N HIS A 44 -2.09 -3.96 -12.49
CA HIS A 44 -2.50 -5.09 -13.34
C HIS A 44 -4.00 -5.32 -13.27
N PRO A 45 -4.80 -4.32 -13.69
CA PRO A 45 -6.27 -4.43 -13.56
C PRO A 45 -6.87 -5.54 -14.42
N GLU A 46 -6.13 -6.00 -15.43
CA GLU A 46 -6.57 -7.07 -16.33
C GLU A 46 -6.42 -8.47 -15.75
N THR A 47 -5.80 -8.61 -14.57
CA THR A 47 -5.60 -9.94 -13.96
C THR A 47 -6.95 -10.54 -13.57
N PRO A 48 -7.27 -11.77 -14.01
CA PRO A 48 -8.56 -12.38 -13.65
C PRO A 48 -8.63 -12.72 -12.16
N ALA A 49 -9.86 -12.93 -11.66
CA ALA A 49 -10.10 -13.17 -10.23
C ALA A 49 -9.35 -14.40 -9.71
N GLU A 50 -9.27 -15.45 -10.51
CA GLU A 50 -8.55 -16.68 -10.17
C GLU A 50 -7.02 -16.52 -10.24
N GLY A 51 -6.55 -15.37 -10.73
CA GLY A 51 -5.13 -15.11 -10.92
C GLY A 51 -4.61 -15.60 -12.26
N LYS A 52 -3.36 -15.22 -12.57
CA LYS A 52 -2.66 -15.71 -13.76
C LYS A 52 -1.29 -16.27 -13.36
N PRO A 53 -0.85 -17.36 -14.01
CA PRO A 53 0.47 -17.93 -13.71
C PRO A 53 1.58 -16.92 -13.97
N ARG A 54 2.58 -16.93 -13.11
CA ARG A 54 3.78 -16.10 -13.27
C ARG A 54 4.85 -16.89 -14.00
N ASN A 55 5.56 -16.22 -14.90
CA ASN A 55 6.76 -16.77 -15.51
C ASN A 55 7.89 -16.69 -14.47
N MET A 56 8.24 -17.86 -13.94
CA MET A 56 9.27 -17.96 -12.89
C MET A 56 10.65 -18.11 -13.57
N SER A 57 11.44 -17.05 -13.53
CA SER A 57 12.78 -17.04 -14.11
C SER A 57 13.90 -16.97 -13.05
N GLY A 58 13.59 -17.42 -11.83
CA GLY A 58 14.54 -17.38 -10.71
C GLY A 58 14.43 -16.10 -9.89
N PRO A 59 15.31 -15.93 -8.90
CA PRO A 59 15.27 -14.77 -8.01
C PRO A 59 15.39 -13.45 -8.78
N SER A 60 14.53 -12.52 -8.46
CA SER A 60 14.51 -11.21 -9.10
C SER A 60 15.35 -10.19 -8.31
N ARG A 61 15.63 -9.04 -8.94
CA ARG A 61 16.30 -7.93 -8.26
C ARG A 61 15.52 -7.49 -7.02
N VAL A 62 14.19 -7.50 -7.08
CA VAL A 62 13.38 -7.08 -5.94
C VAL A 62 13.44 -8.12 -4.81
N ASP A 63 13.51 -9.42 -5.13
CA ASP A 63 13.66 -10.46 -4.10
C ASP A 63 14.95 -10.25 -3.30
N ALA A 64 16.05 -9.93 -4.01
CA ALA A 64 17.33 -9.65 -3.35
C ALA A 64 17.25 -8.43 -2.44
N MET A 65 16.48 -7.41 -2.84
CA MET A 65 16.30 -6.20 -2.02
C MET A 65 15.40 -6.46 -0.82
N LEU A 66 14.32 -7.25 -0.98
CA LEU A 66 13.47 -7.65 0.15
C LEU A 66 14.30 -8.40 1.20
N ALA A 67 15.10 -9.36 0.75
CA ALA A 67 15.99 -10.13 1.64
C ALA A 67 16.99 -9.22 2.35
N ARG A 68 17.58 -8.26 1.64
CA ARG A 68 18.55 -7.31 2.21
C ARG A 68 17.91 -6.42 3.29
N GLU A 69 16.65 -6.04 3.12
CA GLU A 69 15.92 -5.22 4.10
C GLU A 69 15.23 -6.06 5.18
N GLY A 70 15.42 -7.38 5.16
CA GLY A 70 14.86 -8.27 6.16
C GLY A 70 13.36 -8.48 6.04
N LEU A 71 12.78 -8.14 4.88
CA LEU A 71 11.36 -8.32 4.65
C LEU A 71 11.07 -9.76 4.20
N PRO A 72 10.21 -10.48 4.91
CA PRO A 72 9.89 -11.85 4.51
C PRO A 72 9.13 -11.88 3.19
N PHE A 73 9.40 -12.88 2.38
CA PHE A 73 8.66 -13.10 1.13
C PHE A 73 8.72 -14.57 0.73
N THR A 74 7.73 -14.98 -0.04
CA THR A 74 7.62 -16.34 -0.58
C THR A 74 7.53 -16.23 -2.12
N GLU A 75 8.16 -17.16 -2.81
CA GLU A 75 8.06 -17.24 -4.25
C GLU A 75 6.63 -17.59 -4.66
N ARG A 76 5.98 -16.69 -5.40
CA ARG A 76 4.57 -16.85 -5.76
C ARG A 76 4.45 -17.41 -7.17
N LYS A 77 3.63 -18.44 -7.33
CA LYS A 77 3.37 -19.07 -8.62
C LYS A 77 2.33 -18.31 -9.45
N PHE A 78 1.54 -17.45 -8.82
CA PHE A 78 0.47 -16.69 -9.46
C PHE A 78 0.56 -15.21 -9.12
N SER A 79 0.07 -14.37 -10.02
CA SER A 79 -0.28 -12.97 -9.76
C SER A 79 -1.79 -12.90 -9.59
N TYR A 80 -2.24 -12.10 -8.64
CA TYR A 80 -3.68 -11.98 -8.33
C TYR A 80 -4.16 -10.55 -8.54
N ASN A 81 -5.48 -10.40 -8.67
CA ASN A 81 -6.10 -9.09 -8.85
C ASN A 81 -6.19 -8.37 -7.51
N SER A 82 -5.81 -7.09 -7.48
CA SER A 82 -5.81 -6.30 -6.24
C SER A 82 -7.07 -5.44 -6.07
N ARG A 83 -7.99 -5.44 -7.03
CA ARG A 83 -9.12 -4.49 -7.04
C ARG A 83 -9.96 -4.53 -5.75
N LEU A 84 -10.42 -5.70 -5.34
CA LEU A 84 -11.25 -5.82 -4.13
C LEU A 84 -10.47 -5.41 -2.87
N ALA A 85 -9.17 -5.75 -2.81
CA ALA A 85 -8.32 -5.34 -1.68
C ALA A 85 -8.21 -3.80 -1.62
N GLN A 86 -8.10 -3.13 -2.78
CA GLN A 86 -8.06 -1.66 -2.85
C GLN A 86 -9.36 -1.04 -2.31
N GLU A 87 -10.52 -1.62 -2.66
CA GLU A 87 -11.81 -1.15 -2.17
C GLU A 87 -11.94 -1.35 -0.66
N MET A 88 -11.51 -2.51 -0.16
CA MET A 88 -11.51 -2.80 1.27
C MET A 88 -10.57 -1.84 2.03
N ALA A 89 -9.44 -1.45 1.43
CA ALA A 89 -8.53 -0.49 2.05
C ALA A 89 -9.19 0.89 2.23
N LYS A 90 -10.03 1.32 1.27
CA LYS A 90 -10.79 2.58 1.42
C LYS A 90 -11.75 2.50 2.61
N TRP A 91 -12.44 1.38 2.78
CA TRP A 91 -13.27 1.16 3.96
C TRP A 91 -12.42 1.14 5.24
N ALA A 92 -11.34 0.38 5.23
CA ALA A 92 -10.44 0.30 6.40
C ALA A 92 -9.94 1.68 6.83
N LYS A 93 -9.68 2.56 5.86
CA LYS A 93 -9.31 3.96 6.14
C LYS A 93 -10.41 4.68 6.90
N ARG A 94 -11.66 4.56 6.46
CA ARG A 94 -12.81 5.19 7.14
C ARG A 94 -12.97 4.72 8.58
N GLU A 95 -12.61 3.44 8.82
CA GLU A 95 -12.68 2.82 10.15
C GLU A 95 -11.43 3.09 11.00
N GLY A 96 -10.43 3.83 10.47
CA GLY A 96 -9.18 4.09 11.18
C GLY A 96 -8.29 2.86 11.31
N ARG A 97 -8.41 1.92 10.36
CA ARG A 97 -7.67 0.64 10.36
C ARG A 97 -6.85 0.43 9.08
N GLU A 98 -6.61 1.52 8.33
CA GLU A 98 -5.94 1.42 7.02
C GLU A 98 -4.57 0.73 7.13
N ASP A 99 -3.75 1.14 8.08
CA ASP A 99 -2.39 0.60 8.20
C ASP A 99 -2.43 -0.90 8.53
N ALA A 100 -3.22 -1.29 9.53
CA ALA A 100 -3.34 -2.71 9.91
C ALA A 100 -3.85 -3.56 8.74
N PHE A 101 -4.82 -3.04 7.99
CA PHE A 101 -5.37 -3.77 6.84
C PHE A 101 -4.34 -3.85 5.70
N ASN A 102 -3.67 -2.74 5.38
CA ASN A 102 -2.65 -2.72 4.32
C ASN A 102 -1.51 -3.70 4.63
N ASP A 103 -1.04 -3.73 5.89
CA ASP A 103 0.00 -4.67 6.32
C ASP A 103 -0.45 -6.12 6.17
N ALA A 104 -1.70 -6.41 6.57
CA ALA A 104 -2.26 -7.75 6.44
C ALA A 104 -2.33 -8.17 4.96
N VAL A 105 -2.78 -7.28 4.06
CA VAL A 105 -2.88 -7.57 2.62
C VAL A 105 -1.47 -7.80 2.01
N PHE A 106 -0.50 -6.94 2.33
CA PHE A 106 0.87 -7.12 1.83
C PHE A 106 1.46 -8.45 2.31
N ARG A 107 1.27 -8.79 3.59
CA ARG A 107 1.74 -10.06 4.12
C ARG A 107 1.05 -11.26 3.42
N ALA A 108 -0.27 -11.19 3.29
CA ALA A 108 -1.03 -12.25 2.62
C ALA A 108 -0.52 -12.49 1.20
N TYR A 109 -0.24 -11.41 0.46
CA TYR A 109 0.22 -11.52 -0.93
C TYR A 109 1.68 -11.95 -1.02
N PHE A 110 2.59 -11.31 -0.26
CA PHE A 110 4.03 -11.50 -0.43
C PHE A 110 4.62 -12.60 0.44
N VAL A 111 4.02 -12.91 1.59
CA VAL A 111 4.54 -13.92 2.52
C VAL A 111 3.72 -15.21 2.45
N ASP A 112 2.40 -15.10 2.54
CA ASP A 112 1.51 -16.28 2.56
C ASP A 112 1.17 -16.78 1.14
N ALA A 113 1.42 -15.94 0.12
CA ALA A 113 1.20 -16.25 -1.30
C ALA A 113 -0.26 -16.63 -1.61
N VAL A 114 -1.23 -15.99 -0.92
CA VAL A 114 -2.65 -16.28 -1.11
C VAL A 114 -3.30 -15.27 -2.06
N ASN A 115 -4.47 -15.63 -2.58
CA ASN A 115 -5.21 -14.82 -3.56
C ASN A 115 -5.96 -13.68 -2.85
N ILE A 116 -5.41 -12.47 -2.91
CA ILE A 116 -6.05 -11.27 -2.32
C ILE A 116 -7.21 -10.74 -3.16
N GLY A 117 -7.56 -11.39 -4.26
CA GLY A 117 -8.79 -11.13 -5.02
C GLY A 117 -10.00 -11.93 -4.52
N GLU A 118 -9.78 -12.89 -3.61
CA GLU A 118 -10.84 -13.74 -3.09
C GLU A 118 -11.55 -13.08 -1.91
N PRO A 119 -12.91 -12.96 -1.96
CA PRO A 119 -13.65 -12.33 -0.86
C PRO A 119 -13.42 -12.98 0.50
N ASP A 120 -13.35 -14.31 0.57
CA ASP A 120 -13.15 -15.00 1.85
C ASP A 120 -11.78 -14.71 2.46
N VAL A 121 -10.74 -14.54 1.62
CA VAL A 121 -9.40 -14.12 2.08
C VAL A 121 -9.49 -12.72 2.65
N LEU A 122 -10.09 -11.80 1.91
CA LEU A 122 -10.21 -10.40 2.35
C LEU A 122 -11.04 -10.25 3.62
N LEU A 123 -12.07 -11.10 3.79
CA LEU A 123 -12.84 -11.14 5.03
C LEU A 123 -11.94 -11.48 6.23
N GLY A 124 -11.11 -12.52 6.09
CA GLY A 124 -10.18 -12.90 7.15
C GLY A 124 -9.16 -11.81 7.47
N LEU A 125 -8.65 -11.13 6.43
CA LEU A 125 -7.69 -10.03 6.62
C LEU A 125 -8.36 -8.82 7.30
N ALA A 126 -9.63 -8.55 7.00
CA ALA A 126 -10.38 -7.49 7.66
C ALA A 126 -10.55 -7.80 9.15
N GLU A 127 -10.92 -9.03 9.50
CA GLU A 127 -11.03 -9.46 10.90
C GLU A 127 -9.69 -9.34 11.63
N GLU A 128 -8.60 -9.76 10.98
CA GLU A 128 -7.25 -9.64 11.54
C GLU A 128 -6.89 -8.17 11.80
N ALA A 129 -7.31 -7.25 10.92
CA ALA A 129 -7.09 -5.82 11.09
C ALA A 129 -8.02 -5.16 12.13
N GLY A 130 -8.90 -5.95 12.76
CA GLY A 130 -9.83 -5.47 13.78
C GLY A 130 -11.10 -4.85 13.23
N LEU A 131 -11.44 -5.18 11.97
CA LEU A 131 -12.67 -4.70 11.33
C LEU A 131 -13.82 -5.68 11.54
N PRO A 132 -15.08 -5.19 11.66
CA PRO A 132 -16.21 -6.08 11.94
C PRO A 132 -16.53 -7.01 10.75
N ALA A 133 -16.56 -8.32 10.99
CA ALA A 133 -16.78 -9.35 9.95
C ALA A 133 -18.08 -9.17 9.17
N GLU A 134 -19.18 -8.87 9.87
CA GLU A 134 -20.49 -8.70 9.21
C GLU A 134 -20.48 -7.49 8.28
N GLU A 135 -19.83 -6.41 8.69
CA GLU A 135 -19.70 -5.23 7.83
C GLU A 135 -18.77 -5.54 6.65
N ALA A 136 -17.66 -6.23 6.89
CA ALA A 136 -16.76 -6.65 5.82
C ALA A 136 -17.51 -7.44 4.72
N ARG A 137 -18.40 -8.36 5.12
CA ARG A 137 -19.24 -9.10 4.16
C ARG A 137 -20.13 -8.17 3.34
N ARG A 138 -20.75 -7.18 3.99
CA ARG A 138 -21.59 -6.20 3.30
C ARG A 138 -20.78 -5.34 2.31
N ILE A 139 -19.57 -4.91 2.73
CA ILE A 139 -18.68 -4.13 1.88
C ILE A 139 -18.24 -4.94 0.65
N LEU A 140 -17.82 -6.18 0.86
CA LEU A 140 -17.38 -7.06 -0.23
C LEU A 140 -18.51 -7.36 -1.23
N SER A 141 -19.73 -7.62 -0.75
CA SER A 141 -20.85 -7.95 -1.63
C SER A 141 -21.43 -6.72 -2.32
N GLY A 142 -21.52 -5.59 -1.63
CA GLY A 142 -22.13 -4.35 -2.16
C GLY A 142 -21.17 -3.44 -2.90
N ARG A 143 -19.88 -3.56 -2.64
CA ARG A 143 -18.82 -2.79 -3.26
C ARG A 143 -19.04 -1.26 -3.23
N PRO A 144 -19.41 -0.68 -2.06
CA PRO A 144 -19.71 0.76 -2.00
C PRO A 144 -18.49 1.65 -2.24
N PHE A 145 -17.25 1.09 -2.17
CA PHE A 145 -16.01 1.83 -2.39
C PHE A 145 -15.46 1.69 -3.82
N GLU A 146 -16.22 1.05 -4.71
CA GLU A 146 -15.80 0.89 -6.12
C GLU A 146 -15.51 2.25 -6.78
N GLN A 147 -16.40 3.23 -6.56
CA GLN A 147 -16.22 4.54 -7.19
C GLN A 147 -15.00 5.27 -6.63
N GLU A 148 -14.71 5.15 -5.33
CA GLU A 148 -13.53 5.79 -4.75
C GLU A 148 -12.22 5.26 -5.36
N VAL A 149 -12.16 3.95 -5.63
CA VAL A 149 -10.99 3.37 -6.30
C VAL A 149 -10.93 3.83 -7.78
N ASN A 150 -12.08 3.93 -8.45
CA ASN A 150 -12.12 4.49 -9.81
C ASN A 150 -11.57 5.93 -9.83
N ASP A 151 -11.94 6.73 -8.84
CA ASP A 151 -11.46 8.12 -8.71
C ASP A 151 -9.94 8.15 -8.47
N ASP A 152 -9.42 7.25 -7.63
CA ASP A 152 -7.96 7.11 -7.44
C ASP A 152 -7.27 6.79 -8.76
N TRP A 153 -7.79 5.84 -9.53
CA TRP A 153 -7.22 5.45 -10.81
C TRP A 153 -7.22 6.64 -11.79
N GLN A 154 -8.35 7.39 -11.82
CA GLN A 154 -8.43 8.61 -12.66
C GLN A 154 -7.42 9.66 -12.20
N ARG A 155 -7.23 9.81 -10.88
CA ARG A 155 -6.22 10.73 -10.33
C ARG A 155 -4.81 10.31 -10.79
N CYS A 156 -4.49 9.01 -10.75
CA CYS A 156 -3.21 8.52 -11.25
C CYS A 156 -3.00 8.93 -12.72
N TYR A 157 -4.01 8.69 -13.55
CA TYR A 157 -3.91 9.02 -14.98
C TYR A 157 -3.77 10.53 -15.21
N SER A 158 -4.56 11.34 -14.50
CA SER A 158 -4.55 12.80 -14.68
C SER A 158 -3.23 13.43 -14.25
N LEU A 159 -2.57 12.85 -13.23
CA LEU A 159 -1.26 13.30 -12.77
C LEU A 159 -0.10 12.68 -13.55
N GLY A 160 -0.39 11.75 -14.47
CA GLY A 160 0.64 11.08 -15.26
C GLY A 160 1.47 10.08 -14.46
N VAL A 161 0.94 9.57 -13.33
CA VAL A 161 1.62 8.53 -12.55
C VAL A 161 1.61 7.23 -13.36
N ARG A 162 2.80 6.68 -13.64
CA ARG A 162 2.95 5.51 -14.51
C ARG A 162 3.70 4.36 -13.83
N ALA A 163 4.13 4.57 -12.60
CA ALA A 163 4.88 3.57 -11.85
C ALA A 163 4.61 3.73 -10.36
N VAL A 164 4.70 2.66 -9.60
CA VAL A 164 4.51 2.67 -8.15
C VAL A 164 5.64 1.93 -7.44
N PRO A 165 5.98 2.34 -6.23
CA PRO A 165 5.39 3.47 -5.53
C PRO A 165 5.79 4.82 -6.15
N THR A 166 4.90 5.81 -6.08
CA THR A 166 5.20 7.21 -6.34
C THR A 166 4.77 8.00 -5.11
N TYR A 167 5.55 8.98 -4.73
CA TYR A 167 5.31 9.82 -3.55
C TYR A 167 5.15 11.27 -4.00
N LEU A 168 4.15 11.95 -3.44
CA LEU A 168 3.88 13.35 -3.76
C LEU A 168 3.66 14.10 -2.45
N ALA A 169 4.39 15.19 -2.25
CA ALA A 169 4.24 16.07 -1.09
C ALA A 169 4.45 17.52 -1.53
N GLU A 170 3.45 18.38 -1.34
CA GLU A 170 3.54 19.82 -1.65
C GLU A 170 4.09 20.11 -3.06
N GLY A 171 3.65 19.31 -4.04
CA GLY A 171 4.08 19.49 -5.44
C GLY A 171 5.42 18.88 -5.79
N LEU A 172 6.15 18.34 -4.82
CA LEU A 172 7.40 17.60 -5.04
C LEU A 172 7.09 16.12 -5.19
N ALA A 173 7.79 15.43 -6.10
CA ALA A 173 7.48 14.02 -6.37
C ALA A 173 8.74 13.16 -6.45
N ILE A 174 8.61 11.91 -6.00
CA ILE A 174 9.63 10.87 -6.15
C ILE A 174 8.94 9.62 -6.70
N VAL A 175 9.57 8.98 -7.69
CA VAL A 175 9.05 7.76 -8.32
C VAL A 175 9.99 6.60 -8.00
N GLY A 176 9.41 5.50 -7.51
CA GLY A 176 10.12 4.27 -7.23
C GLY A 176 10.44 4.06 -5.76
N ALA A 177 10.89 2.86 -5.43
CA ALA A 177 11.22 2.48 -4.06
C ALA A 177 12.61 3.06 -3.69
N GLU A 178 12.65 4.37 -3.52
CA GLU A 178 13.87 5.10 -3.18
C GLU A 178 14.27 4.86 -1.73
N PRO A 179 15.57 4.92 -1.40
CA PRO A 179 16.03 4.78 -0.02
C PRO A 179 15.39 5.78 0.93
N TYR A 180 15.35 5.42 2.22
CA TYR A 180 14.73 6.25 3.26
C TYR A 180 15.20 7.71 3.21
N ASP A 181 16.51 7.94 3.02
CA ASP A 181 17.08 9.29 3.03
C ASP A 181 16.48 10.18 1.93
N ARG A 182 16.16 9.60 0.77
CA ARG A 182 15.51 10.32 -0.32
C ARG A 182 14.08 10.70 0.02
N LEU A 183 13.35 9.78 0.66
CA LEU A 183 11.97 10.06 1.11
C LEU A 183 11.98 11.07 2.27
N GLU A 184 12.96 10.99 3.16
CA GLU A 184 13.16 11.95 4.24
C GLU A 184 13.42 13.35 3.67
N GLN A 185 14.26 13.43 2.63
CA GLN A 185 14.53 14.70 1.94
C GLN A 185 13.22 15.27 1.36
N LEU A 186 12.40 14.44 0.70
CA LEU A 186 11.13 14.87 0.12
C LEU A 186 10.23 15.52 1.16
N VAL A 187 9.98 14.83 2.29
CA VAL A 187 9.06 15.35 3.30
C VAL A 187 9.63 16.58 4.01
N THR A 188 10.96 16.64 4.19
CA THR A 188 11.62 17.80 4.78
C THR A 188 11.51 19.02 3.87
N GLU A 189 11.79 18.86 2.57
CA GLU A 189 11.64 19.93 1.58
C GLU A 189 10.18 20.37 1.45
N ALA A 190 9.23 19.46 1.64
CA ALA A 190 7.80 19.77 1.68
C ALA A 190 7.38 20.52 2.96
N GLY A 191 8.30 20.64 3.94
CA GLY A 191 8.04 21.41 5.17
C GLY A 191 7.56 20.58 6.36
N ALA A 192 7.72 19.26 6.33
CA ALA A 192 7.30 18.40 7.44
C ALA A 192 8.13 18.67 8.70
N ASN A 193 7.46 18.77 9.83
CA ASN A 193 8.11 18.95 11.12
C ASN A 193 8.57 17.61 11.68
N ARG A 194 9.83 17.56 12.10
CA ARG A 194 10.37 16.38 12.78
C ARG A 194 9.72 16.24 14.16
N LEU A 195 9.28 15.04 14.50
CA LEU A 195 8.72 14.75 15.81
C LEU A 195 9.86 14.73 16.85
N ALA A 196 9.58 15.20 18.06
CA ALA A 196 10.52 15.09 19.17
C ALA A 196 10.75 13.61 19.47
N GLU A 197 12.00 13.24 19.78
CA GLU A 197 12.29 11.87 20.19
C GLU A 197 11.48 11.53 21.44
N PRO A 198 10.92 10.32 21.51
CA PRO A 198 10.22 9.93 22.74
C PRO A 198 11.17 9.99 23.90
N VAL A 199 10.73 10.65 24.98
CA VAL A 199 11.52 10.68 26.21
C VAL A 199 11.53 9.27 26.75
N ASN A 200 12.68 8.62 26.72
CA ASN A 200 12.83 7.31 27.35
C ASN A 200 12.86 7.52 28.86
N ASP A 201 11.74 7.22 29.53
CA ASP A 201 11.67 7.16 30.99
C ASP A 201 12.22 5.81 31.47
#